data_022dda7cd3e18e0a7430b167d052ceac
#
_entry.id   022dda7cd3e18e0a7430b167d052ceac
#
_cell.length_a   1.000
_cell.length_b   1.000
_cell.length_c   1.000
_cell.angle_alpha   90.00
_cell.angle_beta   90.00
_cell.angle_gamma   90.00
#
_symmetry.space_group_name_H-M   'P 1'
#
loop_
_entity.id
_entity.type
_entity.pdbx_description
1 polymer ?
#
loop_
_entity_poly.entity_id
_entity_poly.type
_entity_poly.pdbx_seq_one_letter_code
_entity_poly.pdbx_strand_id
1 'polypeptide(L)'
;MGAKGRADSPRSDGAVGFFDSGLGGLCILDAFVALCPNESTVYIADSANCPYGNRPADEIVRLSRANTEELLSRGCKMVVVACNTATAAAIDTLRAEWPDVPFIGIEPALKPAALESKTGIVGVLATAGTFGGRLYRETKAKFAKDVTVIATVADEFVEIVESLRVGIGSNRVGLESATLNDTKMTLIDSKDTLNDSKMTLIDSKETLNDAKVISTVRSKIEPLLNAGCDRIVLGCTHFPHLKPVIEKVCAGRAEVIDPSEAVARQARRVLARLGLLRGESAAEPSHVFISSKPPDPQMGYGGRTADML
;
A
#
# COMPACT_ATOMS: atom_id res chain seq x y z
N MET A 1 -14.03 31.30 7.17
CA MET A 1 -12.91 30.80 6.36
C MET A 1 -11.64 31.01 7.17
N GLY A 2 -11.28 30.02 8.00
CA GLY A 2 -10.02 30.03 8.77
C GLY A 2 -8.87 29.67 7.84
N ALA A 3 -7.81 30.46 7.80
CA ALA A 3 -6.58 30.13 7.12
C ALA A 3 -6.05 28.82 7.69
N LYS A 4 -6.04 27.73 6.90
CA LYS A 4 -5.29 26.53 7.21
C LYS A 4 -3.82 26.97 7.38
N GLY A 5 -3.25 26.77 8.57
CA GLY A 5 -1.85 27.12 8.85
C GLY A 5 -0.97 26.56 7.74
N ARG A 6 -0.08 27.38 7.21
CA ARG A 6 0.98 26.94 6.30
C ARG A 6 1.74 25.81 7.04
N ALA A 7 1.70 24.61 6.47
CA ALA A 7 2.61 23.58 6.90
C ALA A 7 4.03 24.13 6.70
N ASP A 8 4.89 24.04 7.72
CA ASP A 8 6.30 24.35 7.58
C ASP A 8 6.86 23.56 6.39
N SER A 9 7.78 24.17 5.63
CA SER A 9 8.42 23.53 4.48
C SER A 9 8.95 22.14 4.89
N PRO A 10 8.79 21.10 4.07
CA PRO A 10 9.24 19.76 4.40
C PRO A 10 10.71 19.75 4.82
N ARG A 11 11.01 19.17 5.98
CA ARG A 11 12.38 19.09 6.52
C ARG A 11 12.95 17.72 6.20
N SER A 12 14.26 17.64 5.93
CA SER A 12 14.93 16.38 5.60
C SER A 12 14.88 15.33 6.74
N ASP A 13 14.73 15.79 7.99
CA ASP A 13 14.60 14.94 9.18
C ASP A 13 13.19 14.39 9.42
N GLY A 14 12.15 14.90 8.71
CA GLY A 14 10.81 14.38 8.77
C GLY A 14 10.69 12.94 8.26
N ALA A 15 9.69 12.20 8.73
CA ALA A 15 9.40 10.85 8.25
C ALA A 15 8.77 10.85 6.85
N VAL A 16 8.82 9.72 6.16
CA VAL A 16 8.00 9.47 4.98
C VAL A 16 6.68 8.82 5.43
N GLY A 17 5.57 9.49 5.15
CA GLY A 17 4.24 9.00 5.48
C GLY A 17 3.69 8.07 4.41
N PHE A 18 3.06 6.98 4.82
CA PHE A 18 2.34 6.05 3.95
C PHE A 18 0.93 5.90 4.48
N PHE A 19 -0.06 5.83 3.60
CA PHE A 19 -1.37 5.33 3.99
C PHE A 19 -1.96 4.40 2.96
N ASP A 20 -2.72 3.43 3.44
CA ASP A 20 -3.51 2.49 2.65
C ASP A 20 -4.88 2.28 3.29
N SER A 21 -5.82 1.72 2.54
CA SER A 21 -7.12 1.30 3.08
C SER A 21 -7.00 0.23 4.16
N GLY A 22 -5.89 -0.51 4.17
CA GLY A 22 -5.62 -1.60 5.11
C GLY A 22 -4.15 -2.00 5.15
N LEU A 23 -3.91 -3.30 5.05
CA LEU A 23 -2.57 -3.91 5.18
C LEU A 23 -1.81 -4.03 3.84
N GLY A 24 -2.50 -3.86 2.72
CA GLY A 24 -1.94 -4.12 1.40
C GLY A 24 -0.67 -3.32 1.10
N GLY A 25 -0.62 -2.06 1.51
CA GLY A 25 0.51 -1.16 1.26
C GLY A 25 1.80 -1.50 2.00
N LEU A 26 1.79 -2.50 2.90
CA LEU A 26 3.00 -2.96 3.60
C LEU A 26 4.08 -3.46 2.64
N CYS A 27 3.72 -4.05 1.51
CA CYS A 27 4.69 -4.46 0.48
C CYS A 27 5.48 -3.27 -0.10
N ILE A 28 4.84 -2.09 -0.19
CA ILE A 28 5.51 -0.86 -0.64
C ILE A 28 6.39 -0.29 0.48
N LEU A 29 5.91 -0.31 1.71
CA LEU A 29 6.70 0.11 2.88
C LEU A 29 7.97 -0.72 3.01
N ASP A 30 7.87 -2.06 2.95
CA ASP A 30 9.01 -2.97 3.03
C ASP A 30 10.03 -2.70 1.91
N ALA A 31 9.56 -2.52 0.67
CA ALA A 31 10.41 -2.18 -0.45
C ALA A 31 11.10 -0.81 -0.25
N PHE A 32 10.39 0.17 0.34
CA PHE A 32 10.95 1.49 0.62
C PHE A 32 11.99 1.45 1.73
N VAL A 33 11.72 0.79 2.85
CA VAL A 33 12.67 0.65 3.97
C VAL A 33 13.93 -0.08 3.53
N ALA A 34 13.79 -1.16 2.74
CA ALA A 34 14.94 -1.87 2.17
C ALA A 34 15.80 -0.97 1.25
N LEU A 35 15.18 -0.05 0.51
CA LEU A 35 15.86 0.86 -0.42
C LEU A 35 16.41 2.12 0.27
N CYS A 36 15.80 2.56 1.36
CA CYS A 36 16.08 3.79 2.09
C CYS A 36 16.18 3.51 3.60
N PRO A 37 17.17 2.73 4.06
CA PRO A 37 17.22 2.24 5.44
C PRO A 37 17.41 3.35 6.49
N ASN A 38 17.85 4.55 6.08
CA ASN A 38 18.04 5.69 6.98
C ASN A 38 16.76 6.53 7.15
N GLU A 39 15.71 6.26 6.39
CA GLU A 39 14.47 7.04 6.43
C GLU A 39 13.56 6.56 7.55
N SER A 40 13.05 7.49 8.35
CA SER A 40 11.93 7.21 9.27
C SER A 40 10.62 7.11 8.48
N THR A 41 9.69 6.28 8.94
CA THR A 41 8.40 6.08 8.28
C THR A 41 7.24 6.13 9.26
N VAL A 42 6.10 6.61 8.78
CA VAL A 42 4.79 6.48 9.45
C VAL A 42 3.84 5.81 8.47
N TYR A 43 3.27 4.67 8.85
CA TYR A 43 2.29 3.95 8.05
C TYR A 43 0.91 3.99 8.73
N ILE A 44 -0.11 4.39 7.98
CA ILE A 44 -1.51 4.34 8.42
C ILE A 44 -2.25 3.26 7.63
N ALA A 45 -2.73 2.23 8.34
CA ALA A 45 -3.68 1.25 7.84
C ALA A 45 -5.10 1.70 8.23
N ASP A 46 -5.89 2.19 7.28
CA ASP A 46 -7.28 2.58 7.54
C ASP A 46 -8.23 1.37 7.51
N SER A 47 -7.85 0.34 8.27
CA SER A 47 -8.50 -0.98 8.28
C SER A 47 -9.96 -0.96 8.74
N ALA A 48 -10.37 0.03 9.54
CA ALA A 48 -11.78 0.19 9.93
C ALA A 48 -12.67 0.57 8.73
N ASN A 49 -12.09 1.22 7.72
CA ASN A 49 -12.77 1.65 6.49
C ASN A 49 -12.41 0.77 5.28
N CYS A 50 -11.63 -0.29 5.46
CA CYS A 50 -11.30 -1.25 4.41
C CYS A 50 -12.51 -2.14 4.06
N PRO A 51 -12.73 -2.48 2.78
CA PRO A 51 -11.99 -2.05 1.58
C PRO A 51 -12.49 -0.71 1.00
N TYR A 52 -11.62 0.06 0.35
CA TYR A 52 -11.99 1.27 -0.37
C TYR A 52 -12.63 0.99 -1.74
N GLY A 53 -12.39 -0.20 -2.32
CA GLY A 53 -12.80 -0.54 -3.67
C GLY A 53 -14.30 -0.37 -3.97
N ASN A 54 -15.14 -0.54 -2.96
CA ASN A 54 -16.61 -0.51 -3.06
C ASN A 54 -17.22 0.80 -2.52
N ARG A 55 -16.38 1.79 -2.11
CA ARG A 55 -16.86 3.06 -1.57
C ARG A 55 -17.06 4.12 -2.65
N PRO A 56 -17.99 5.08 -2.44
CA PRO A 56 -18.12 6.25 -3.29
C PRO A 56 -16.82 7.08 -3.32
N ALA A 57 -16.53 7.70 -4.47
CA ALA A 57 -15.28 8.44 -4.65
C ALA A 57 -15.11 9.63 -3.69
N ASP A 58 -16.19 10.33 -3.35
CA ASP A 58 -16.21 11.43 -2.39
C ASP A 58 -15.88 10.96 -0.97
N GLU A 59 -16.36 9.79 -0.58
CA GLU A 59 -15.98 9.17 0.69
C GLU A 59 -14.50 8.80 0.73
N ILE A 60 -13.96 8.19 -0.35
CA ILE A 60 -12.54 7.87 -0.46
C ILE A 60 -11.69 9.14 -0.36
N VAL A 61 -12.09 10.22 -1.03
CA VAL A 61 -11.41 11.52 -0.93
C VAL A 61 -11.42 12.04 0.51
N ARG A 62 -12.55 11.97 1.22
CA ARG A 62 -12.65 12.38 2.62
C ARG A 62 -11.71 11.58 3.53
N LEU A 63 -11.71 10.25 3.39
CA LEU A 63 -10.82 9.36 4.16
C LEU A 63 -9.34 9.63 3.84
N SER A 64 -9.01 9.81 2.57
CA SER A 64 -7.64 10.12 2.13
C SER A 64 -7.14 11.47 2.66
N ARG A 65 -8.02 12.48 2.76
CA ARG A 65 -7.69 13.75 3.42
C ARG A 65 -7.35 13.55 4.89
N ALA A 66 -8.17 12.83 5.63
CA ALA A 66 -7.97 12.60 7.05
C ALA A 66 -6.64 11.86 7.31
N ASN A 67 -6.34 10.81 6.54
CA ASN A 67 -5.05 10.11 6.63
C ASN A 67 -3.88 11.03 6.29
N THR A 68 -4.03 11.90 5.30
CA THR A 68 -3.00 12.88 4.93
C THR A 68 -2.79 13.91 6.05
N GLU A 69 -3.85 14.47 6.61
CA GLU A 69 -3.79 15.42 7.73
C GLU A 69 -3.08 14.82 8.94
N GLU A 70 -3.38 13.56 9.28
CA GLU A 70 -2.70 12.83 10.36
C GLU A 70 -1.21 12.65 10.08
N LEU A 71 -0.81 12.22 8.88
CA LEU A 71 0.59 12.10 8.51
C LEU A 71 1.34 13.43 8.58
N LEU A 72 0.73 14.50 8.09
CA LEU A 72 1.32 15.84 8.11
C LEU A 72 1.42 16.40 9.54
N SER A 73 0.44 16.13 10.41
CA SER A 73 0.48 16.52 11.83
C SER A 73 1.66 15.86 12.58
N ARG A 74 2.12 14.70 12.10
CA ARG A 74 3.29 13.98 12.61
C ARG A 74 4.60 14.43 11.96
N GLY A 75 4.58 15.48 11.15
CA GLY A 75 5.79 16.02 10.51
C GLY A 75 6.29 15.19 9.33
N CYS A 76 5.43 14.42 8.67
CA CYS A 76 5.84 13.70 7.48
C CYS A 76 6.19 14.67 6.33
N LYS A 77 7.37 14.49 5.74
CA LYS A 77 7.93 15.31 4.66
C LYS A 77 7.44 14.95 3.25
N MET A 78 6.87 13.77 3.10
CA MET A 78 6.31 13.21 1.86
C MET A 78 5.17 12.28 2.23
N VAL A 79 4.18 12.15 1.37
CA VAL A 79 3.08 11.19 1.52
C VAL A 79 3.06 10.22 0.33
N VAL A 80 3.12 8.93 0.64
CA VAL A 80 2.91 7.84 -0.32
C VAL A 80 1.49 7.31 -0.14
N VAL A 81 0.65 7.53 -1.13
CA VAL A 81 -0.70 6.98 -1.20
C VAL A 81 -0.58 5.53 -1.66
N ALA A 82 -0.37 4.64 -0.69
CA ALA A 82 -0.08 3.22 -0.92
C ALA A 82 -1.38 2.40 -1.14
N CYS A 83 -2.35 2.98 -1.83
CA CYS A 83 -3.63 2.36 -2.19
C CYS A 83 -3.99 2.76 -3.63
N ASN A 84 -4.20 1.78 -4.52
CA ASN A 84 -4.56 2.06 -5.90
C ASN A 84 -5.91 2.79 -5.99
N THR A 85 -6.90 2.35 -5.22
CA THR A 85 -8.23 2.96 -5.19
C THR A 85 -8.18 4.39 -4.64
N ALA A 86 -7.45 4.62 -3.54
CA ALA A 86 -7.26 5.97 -3.00
C ALA A 86 -6.48 6.87 -3.99
N THR A 87 -5.44 6.37 -4.63
CA THR A 87 -4.72 7.09 -5.68
C THR A 87 -5.68 7.50 -6.81
N ALA A 88 -6.46 6.56 -7.31
CA ALA A 88 -7.40 6.79 -8.41
C ALA A 88 -8.45 7.86 -8.10
N ALA A 89 -8.94 7.91 -6.86
CA ALA A 89 -10.01 8.81 -6.43
C ALA A 89 -9.48 10.16 -5.90
N ALA A 90 -8.35 10.19 -5.18
CA ALA A 90 -8.01 11.33 -4.34
C ALA A 90 -6.70 12.05 -4.71
N ILE A 91 -5.78 11.45 -5.47
CA ILE A 91 -4.41 11.98 -5.62
C ILE A 91 -4.37 13.42 -6.17
N ASP A 92 -5.24 13.76 -7.12
CA ASP A 92 -5.28 15.11 -7.71
C ASP A 92 -5.79 16.14 -6.69
N THR A 93 -6.79 15.76 -5.89
CA THR A 93 -7.34 16.59 -4.81
C THR A 93 -6.28 16.85 -3.73
N LEU A 94 -5.57 15.78 -3.29
CA LEU A 94 -4.52 15.90 -2.28
C LEU A 94 -3.40 16.82 -2.76
N ARG A 95 -2.94 16.66 -3.99
CA ARG A 95 -1.91 17.52 -4.59
C ARG A 95 -2.34 18.99 -4.71
N ALA A 96 -3.63 19.24 -5.00
CA ALA A 96 -4.17 20.59 -5.08
C ALA A 96 -4.32 21.24 -3.69
N GLU A 97 -4.65 20.48 -2.67
CA GLU A 97 -4.83 20.97 -1.29
C GLU A 97 -3.51 21.20 -0.54
N TRP A 98 -2.48 20.38 -0.84
CA TRP A 98 -1.14 20.49 -0.24
C TRP A 98 -0.05 20.58 -1.32
N PRO A 99 0.03 21.71 -2.07
CA PRO A 99 0.94 21.86 -3.21
C PRO A 99 2.43 21.78 -2.83
N ASP A 100 2.78 22.08 -1.60
CA ASP A 100 4.15 22.05 -1.08
C ASP A 100 4.57 20.65 -0.57
N VAL A 101 3.64 19.69 -0.49
CA VAL A 101 3.90 18.33 -0.04
C VAL A 101 4.09 17.40 -1.24
N PRO A 102 5.21 16.67 -1.31
CA PRO A 102 5.38 15.66 -2.36
C PRO A 102 4.44 14.46 -2.14
N PHE A 103 3.61 14.15 -3.14
CA PHE A 103 2.74 12.98 -3.14
C PHE A 103 3.18 11.95 -4.17
N ILE A 104 3.36 10.70 -3.73
CA ILE A 104 3.55 9.53 -4.58
C ILE A 104 2.26 8.71 -4.56
N GLY A 105 1.65 8.50 -5.71
CA GLY A 105 0.54 7.58 -5.87
C GLY A 105 1.00 6.27 -6.50
N ILE A 106 0.20 5.22 -6.33
CA ILE A 106 0.41 3.94 -6.99
C ILE A 106 -0.61 3.74 -8.11
N GLU A 107 -0.13 3.26 -9.25
CA GLU A 107 -0.95 2.85 -10.39
C GLU A 107 -0.59 1.42 -10.80
N PRO A 108 -1.53 0.68 -11.42
CA PRO A 108 -1.19 -0.60 -12.03
C PRO A 108 -0.04 -0.45 -13.02
N ALA A 109 0.94 -1.35 -12.95
CA ALA A 109 2.16 -1.31 -13.77
C ALA A 109 1.87 -1.70 -15.24
N LEU A 110 0.83 -1.10 -15.83
CA LEU A 110 0.38 -1.42 -17.20
C LEU A 110 1.40 -1.02 -18.25
N LYS A 111 2.12 0.10 -18.05
CA LYS A 111 3.12 0.57 -19.02
C LYS A 111 4.23 -0.46 -19.27
N PRO A 112 4.98 -0.94 -18.27
CA PRO A 112 6.00 -1.96 -18.51
C PRO A 112 5.39 -3.26 -19.03
N ALA A 113 4.24 -3.68 -18.52
CA ALA A 113 3.56 -4.88 -19.00
C ALA A 113 3.23 -4.81 -20.49
N ALA A 114 2.70 -3.69 -20.96
CA ALA A 114 2.35 -3.50 -22.37
C ALA A 114 3.60 -3.47 -23.29
N LEU A 115 4.69 -2.84 -22.82
CA LEU A 115 5.93 -2.74 -23.60
C LEU A 115 6.72 -4.06 -23.69
N GLU A 116 6.57 -4.93 -22.70
CA GLU A 116 7.35 -6.17 -22.59
C GLU A 116 6.53 -7.42 -22.94
N SER A 117 5.22 -7.28 -23.19
CA SER A 117 4.38 -8.40 -23.61
C SER A 117 4.82 -8.92 -24.99
N LYS A 118 4.97 -10.24 -25.10
CA LYS A 118 5.33 -10.94 -26.34
C LYS A 118 4.09 -11.41 -27.12
N THR A 119 3.01 -11.68 -26.41
CA THR A 119 1.75 -12.11 -27.03
C THR A 119 0.86 -10.92 -27.43
N GLY A 120 1.16 -9.72 -26.93
CA GLY A 120 0.30 -8.55 -27.04
C GLY A 120 -0.97 -8.64 -26.19
N ILE A 121 -1.02 -9.56 -25.21
CA ILE A 121 -2.19 -9.74 -24.34
C ILE A 121 -1.75 -9.65 -22.88
N VAL A 122 -2.26 -8.63 -22.17
CA VAL A 122 -1.90 -8.32 -20.79
C VAL A 122 -3.13 -8.46 -19.89
N GLY A 123 -3.01 -9.24 -18.82
CA GLY A 123 -4.00 -9.29 -17.75
C GLY A 123 -3.74 -8.21 -16.70
N VAL A 124 -4.78 -7.55 -16.23
CA VAL A 124 -4.71 -6.63 -15.09
C VAL A 124 -5.70 -7.08 -14.04
N LEU A 125 -5.20 -7.41 -12.87
CA LEU A 125 -6.01 -7.68 -11.68
C LEU A 125 -6.10 -6.38 -10.87
N ALA A 126 -7.30 -5.92 -10.53
CA ALA A 126 -7.48 -4.75 -9.68
C ALA A 126 -8.85 -4.78 -8.99
N THR A 127 -9.09 -3.82 -8.09
CA THR A 127 -10.43 -3.57 -7.56
C THR A 127 -11.27 -2.79 -8.57
N ALA A 128 -12.60 -2.87 -8.43
CA ALA A 128 -13.52 -2.14 -9.30
C ALA A 128 -13.23 -0.62 -9.31
N GLY A 129 -12.95 -0.03 -8.14
CA GLY A 129 -12.63 1.39 -8.00
C GLY A 129 -11.36 1.81 -8.76
N THR A 130 -10.36 0.95 -8.86
CA THR A 130 -9.12 1.23 -9.62
C THR A 130 -9.40 1.36 -11.12
N PHE A 131 -10.20 0.48 -11.70
CA PHE A 131 -10.55 0.51 -13.12
C PHE A 131 -11.38 1.75 -13.51
N GLY A 132 -12.18 2.28 -12.58
CA GLY A 132 -12.93 3.52 -12.77
C GLY A 132 -12.05 4.79 -12.75
N GLY A 133 -10.79 4.69 -12.30
CA GLY A 133 -9.90 5.82 -12.14
C GLY A 133 -9.44 6.48 -13.44
N ARG A 134 -9.25 7.81 -13.43
CA ARG A 134 -8.74 8.58 -14.57
C ARG A 134 -7.34 8.12 -14.98
N LEU A 135 -6.44 7.98 -14.03
CA LEU A 135 -5.03 7.61 -14.27
C LEU A 135 -4.90 6.26 -14.96
N TYR A 136 -5.68 5.24 -14.55
CA TYR A 136 -5.69 3.95 -15.23
C TYR A 136 -6.12 4.08 -16.70
N ARG A 137 -7.22 4.84 -16.96
CA ARG A 137 -7.71 5.05 -18.33
C ARG A 137 -6.69 5.77 -19.20
N GLU A 138 -6.02 6.81 -18.68
CA GLU A 138 -4.99 7.57 -19.39
C GLU A 138 -3.77 6.71 -19.68
N THR A 139 -3.30 5.93 -18.69
CA THR A 139 -2.16 5.01 -18.86
C THR A 139 -2.49 3.95 -19.90
N LYS A 140 -3.69 3.37 -19.87
CA LYS A 140 -4.16 2.41 -20.87
C LYS A 140 -4.20 3.04 -22.28
N ALA A 141 -4.82 4.21 -22.41
CA ALA A 141 -4.91 4.92 -23.69
C ALA A 141 -3.55 5.31 -24.26
N LYS A 142 -2.56 5.60 -23.41
CA LYS A 142 -1.23 6.05 -23.83
C LYS A 142 -0.30 4.89 -24.19
N PHE A 143 -0.29 3.81 -23.43
CA PHE A 143 0.74 2.77 -23.48
C PHE A 143 0.24 1.40 -23.94
N ALA A 144 -1.07 1.19 -24.00
CA ALA A 144 -1.66 -0.11 -24.34
C ALA A 144 -2.52 -0.04 -25.62
N LYS A 145 -2.12 0.80 -26.58
CA LYS A 145 -2.84 0.95 -27.87
C LYS A 145 -2.74 -0.31 -28.74
N ASP A 146 -1.55 -0.93 -28.69
CA ASP A 146 -1.20 -2.06 -29.55
C ASP A 146 -1.27 -3.40 -28.81
N VAL A 147 -1.81 -3.41 -27.59
CA VAL A 147 -1.98 -4.63 -26.78
C VAL A 147 -3.43 -4.79 -26.31
N THR A 148 -3.88 -6.02 -26.22
CA THR A 148 -5.16 -6.36 -25.61
C THR A 148 -5.00 -6.37 -24.10
N VAL A 149 -5.77 -5.53 -23.39
CA VAL A 149 -5.78 -5.48 -21.91
C VAL A 149 -7.06 -6.14 -21.41
N ILE A 150 -6.92 -7.26 -20.70
CA ILE A 150 -8.02 -7.97 -20.04
C ILE A 150 -8.05 -7.53 -18.58
N ALA A 151 -9.07 -6.73 -18.23
CA ALA A 151 -9.29 -6.23 -16.87
C ALA A 151 -10.12 -7.26 -16.10
N THR A 152 -9.60 -7.69 -14.95
CA THR A 152 -10.25 -8.65 -14.05
C THR A 152 -10.40 -8.07 -12.67
N VAL A 153 -11.64 -7.92 -12.20
CA VAL A 153 -11.95 -7.51 -10.84
C VAL A 153 -11.71 -8.70 -9.89
N ALA A 154 -10.95 -8.45 -8.81
CA ALA A 154 -10.58 -9.47 -7.83
C ALA A 154 -10.67 -8.90 -6.39
N ASP A 155 -11.83 -8.32 -6.04
CA ASP A 155 -12.05 -7.70 -4.73
C ASP A 155 -11.92 -8.72 -3.57
N GLU A 156 -12.24 -10.00 -3.82
CA GLU A 156 -12.08 -11.09 -2.85
C GLU A 156 -10.62 -11.33 -2.42
N PHE A 157 -9.64 -10.93 -3.23
CA PHE A 157 -8.22 -11.00 -2.84
C PHE A 157 -7.90 -10.04 -1.70
N VAL A 158 -8.60 -8.90 -1.61
CA VAL A 158 -8.46 -7.95 -0.50
C VAL A 158 -8.91 -8.62 0.80
N GLU A 159 -10.07 -9.29 0.79
CA GLU A 159 -10.61 -9.97 1.97
C GLU A 159 -9.68 -11.09 2.47
N ILE A 160 -9.08 -11.86 1.55
CA ILE A 160 -8.11 -12.88 1.89
C ILE A 160 -6.93 -12.24 2.63
N VAL A 161 -6.33 -11.18 2.07
CA VAL A 161 -5.14 -10.54 2.65
C VAL A 161 -5.45 -9.87 3.98
N GLU A 162 -6.59 -9.18 4.10
CA GLU A 162 -7.00 -8.56 5.38
C GLU A 162 -7.33 -9.59 6.47
N SER A 163 -7.61 -10.83 6.09
CA SER A 163 -7.79 -11.94 7.04
C SER A 163 -6.46 -12.53 7.54
N LEU A 164 -5.33 -12.22 6.86
CA LEU A 164 -4.01 -12.66 7.31
C LEU A 164 -3.62 -11.92 8.60
N ARG A 165 -2.96 -12.63 9.51
CA ARG A 165 -2.46 -12.02 10.74
C ARG A 165 -1.20 -11.21 10.46
N VAL A 166 -1.14 -10.00 11.03
CA VAL A 166 0.09 -9.21 11.04
C VAL A 166 0.93 -9.64 12.23
N GLY A 167 2.12 -10.16 11.95
CA GLY A 167 3.14 -10.38 12.96
C GLY A 167 4.15 -9.26 12.95
N ILE A 168 4.32 -8.64 14.10
CA ILE A 168 5.45 -7.77 14.37
C ILE A 168 6.46 -8.62 15.10
N GLY A 169 7.69 -8.68 14.58
CA GLY A 169 8.76 -9.48 15.18
C GLY A 169 8.90 -9.29 16.70
N SER A 170 9.31 -10.30 17.40
CA SER A 170 9.12 -10.63 18.82
C SER A 170 9.70 -9.68 19.89
N ASN A 171 9.98 -8.40 19.65
CA ASN A 171 10.54 -7.50 20.67
C ASN A 171 9.73 -6.20 20.80
N ARG A 172 9.12 -6.06 21.95
CA ARG A 172 8.58 -4.87 22.64
C ARG A 172 8.06 -3.73 21.75
N VAL A 173 6.78 -3.76 21.53
CA VAL A 173 6.02 -2.67 20.92
C VAL A 173 5.36 -1.85 22.03
N GLY A 174 5.61 -0.55 22.07
CA GLY A 174 4.81 0.40 22.85
C GLY A 174 3.50 0.66 22.12
N LEU A 175 2.37 0.50 22.79
CA LEU A 175 1.04 0.79 22.25
C LEU A 175 0.58 2.14 22.77
N GLU A 176 0.41 3.12 21.88
CA GLU A 176 -0.27 4.38 22.20
C GLU A 176 -1.60 4.44 21.43
N SER A 177 -2.64 5.00 22.02
CA SER A 177 -3.93 5.19 21.36
C SER A 177 -4.09 6.62 20.85
N ALA A 178 -4.46 6.78 19.60
CA ALA A 178 -4.84 8.04 18.99
C ALA A 178 -6.25 7.95 18.39
N THR A 179 -6.86 9.08 18.08
CA THR A 179 -8.21 9.13 17.46
C THR A 179 -8.14 9.80 16.11
N LEU A 180 -8.70 9.17 15.09
CA LEU A 180 -8.86 9.74 13.75
C LEU A 180 -10.33 9.57 13.34
N ASN A 181 -11.01 10.66 12.95
CA ASN A 181 -12.41 10.64 12.53
C ASN A 181 -13.34 9.87 13.51
N ASP A 182 -13.25 10.15 14.82
CA ASP A 182 -13.98 9.46 15.88
C ASP A 182 -13.67 7.94 16.02
N THR A 183 -12.67 7.43 15.30
CA THR A 183 -12.23 6.04 15.39
C THR A 183 -10.99 5.94 16.29
N LYS A 184 -11.05 5.03 17.27
CA LYS A 184 -9.89 4.71 18.12
C LYS A 184 -8.79 4.09 17.27
N MET A 185 -7.61 4.66 17.26
CA MET A 185 -6.43 4.16 16.54
C MET A 185 -5.46 3.51 17.53
N THR A 186 -4.82 2.47 17.11
CA THR A 186 -3.74 1.83 17.85
C THR A 186 -2.40 2.18 17.24
N LEU A 187 -1.53 2.76 18.04
CA LEU A 187 -0.17 3.11 17.67
C LEU A 187 0.76 1.97 18.07
N ILE A 188 1.59 1.55 17.13
CA ILE A 188 2.65 0.58 17.38
C ILE A 188 3.97 1.30 17.09
N ASP A 189 4.67 1.75 18.13
CA ASP A 189 6.00 2.33 17.99
C ASP A 189 7.05 1.21 18.11
N SER A 190 7.78 0.95 17.03
CA SER A 190 8.83 -0.06 16.99
C SER A 190 10.19 0.59 16.87
N LYS A 191 10.76 1.11 17.98
CA LYS A 191 12.14 1.62 17.96
C LYS A 191 13.19 0.54 17.75
N ASP A 192 12.86 -0.73 18.04
CA ASP A 192 13.85 -1.81 18.13
C ASP A 192 13.68 -2.94 17.09
N THR A 193 12.73 -2.86 16.13
CA THR A 193 12.30 -4.08 15.42
C THR A 193 12.46 -4.09 13.90
N LEU A 194 12.78 -2.97 13.25
CA LEU A 194 12.89 -2.97 11.78
C LEU A 194 14.32 -3.16 11.24
N ASN A 195 15.34 -3.18 12.10
CA ASN A 195 16.71 -3.49 11.63
C ASN A 195 16.92 -4.99 11.33
N ASP A 196 16.09 -5.90 11.91
CA ASP A 196 16.18 -7.34 11.69
C ASP A 196 14.86 -8.04 11.33
N SER A 197 13.74 -7.31 11.28
CA SER A 197 12.42 -7.93 11.11
C SER A 197 11.56 -7.13 10.15
N LYS A 198 11.39 -7.61 8.93
CA LYS A 198 10.34 -7.17 8.02
C LYS A 198 8.99 -7.23 8.75
N MET A 199 8.17 -6.19 8.65
CA MET A 199 6.75 -6.29 9.00
C MET A 199 6.13 -7.34 8.09
N THR A 200 6.06 -8.57 8.57
CA THR A 200 5.62 -9.71 7.78
C THR A 200 4.20 -10.06 8.21
N LEU A 201 3.31 -10.29 7.24
CA LEU A 201 2.04 -10.94 7.52
C LEU A 201 2.34 -12.33 8.07
N ILE A 202 2.03 -12.59 9.35
CA ILE A 202 2.20 -13.90 10.01
C ILE A 202 1.07 -14.84 9.55
N ASP A 203 1.36 -16.14 9.49
CA ASP A 203 0.50 -17.21 8.97
C ASP A 203 0.32 -17.26 7.45
N SER A 204 1.13 -16.49 6.71
CA SER A 204 1.04 -16.48 5.25
C SER A 204 1.23 -17.85 4.59
N LYS A 205 2.09 -18.73 5.14
CA LYS A 205 2.40 -20.03 4.49
C LYS A 205 1.26 -21.03 4.59
N GLU A 206 0.57 -21.14 5.72
CA GLU A 206 -0.57 -22.04 5.87
C GLU A 206 -1.78 -21.52 5.11
N THR A 207 -2.12 -20.24 5.28
CA THR A 207 -3.25 -19.61 4.57
C THR A 207 -3.02 -19.59 3.06
N LEU A 208 -1.80 -19.32 2.59
CA LEU A 208 -1.49 -19.32 1.15
C LEU A 208 -1.51 -20.72 0.52
N ASN A 209 -1.42 -21.79 1.34
CA ASN A 209 -1.60 -23.17 0.88
C ASN A 209 -3.04 -23.67 1.06
N ASP A 210 -3.95 -22.87 1.60
CA ASP A 210 -5.36 -23.22 1.73
C ASP A 210 -5.97 -23.47 0.33
N ALA A 211 -6.67 -24.60 0.21
CA ALA A 211 -7.29 -25.01 -1.05
C ALA A 211 -8.32 -23.99 -1.57
N LYS A 212 -9.01 -23.29 -0.66
CA LYS A 212 -9.97 -22.22 -0.99
C LYS A 212 -9.26 -21.01 -1.56
N VAL A 213 -8.14 -20.59 -0.95
CA VAL A 213 -7.32 -19.46 -1.46
C VAL A 213 -6.79 -19.79 -2.85
N ILE A 214 -6.20 -20.98 -3.02
CA ILE A 214 -5.68 -21.43 -4.33
C ILE A 214 -6.80 -21.48 -5.37
N SER A 215 -7.97 -22.01 -5.01
CA SER A 215 -9.14 -22.08 -5.91
C SER A 215 -9.63 -20.70 -6.31
N THR A 216 -9.70 -19.74 -5.37
CA THR A 216 -10.10 -18.36 -5.64
C THR A 216 -9.10 -17.67 -6.57
N VAL A 217 -7.79 -17.80 -6.30
CA VAL A 217 -6.75 -17.26 -7.18
C VAL A 217 -6.84 -17.87 -8.58
N ARG A 218 -6.99 -19.20 -8.66
CA ARG A 218 -7.11 -19.92 -9.93
C ARG A 218 -8.28 -19.41 -10.76
N SER A 219 -9.44 -19.17 -10.14
CA SER A 219 -10.63 -18.71 -10.84
C SER A 219 -10.44 -17.36 -11.56
N LYS A 220 -9.53 -16.50 -11.07
CA LYS A 220 -9.19 -15.21 -11.70
C LYS A 220 -8.05 -15.31 -12.71
N ILE A 221 -7.10 -16.20 -12.47
CA ILE A 221 -5.88 -16.32 -13.27
C ILE A 221 -6.07 -17.19 -14.50
N GLU A 222 -6.74 -18.35 -14.38
CA GLU A 222 -6.91 -19.27 -15.51
C GLU A 222 -7.60 -18.65 -16.72
N PRO A 223 -8.65 -17.83 -16.60
CA PRO A 223 -9.24 -17.16 -17.77
C PRO A 223 -8.25 -16.25 -18.51
N LEU A 224 -7.36 -15.57 -17.78
CA LEU A 224 -6.31 -14.72 -18.37
C LEU A 224 -5.28 -15.56 -19.13
N LEU A 225 -4.84 -16.65 -18.54
CA LEU A 225 -3.87 -17.56 -19.16
C LEU A 225 -4.47 -18.25 -20.41
N ASN A 226 -5.73 -18.63 -20.35
CA ASN A 226 -6.44 -19.25 -21.48
C ASN A 226 -6.67 -18.25 -22.63
N ALA A 227 -6.75 -16.95 -22.32
CA ALA A 227 -6.80 -15.88 -23.31
C ALA A 227 -5.41 -15.55 -23.92
N GLY A 228 -4.34 -16.18 -23.43
CA GLY A 228 -2.97 -15.97 -23.92
C GLY A 228 -2.21 -14.83 -23.26
N CYS A 229 -2.65 -14.35 -22.08
CA CYS A 229 -1.87 -13.35 -21.33
C CYS A 229 -0.49 -13.91 -20.97
N ASP A 230 0.56 -13.19 -21.31
CA ASP A 230 1.94 -13.47 -20.90
C ASP A 230 2.46 -12.51 -19.82
N ARG A 231 1.66 -11.51 -19.48
CA ARG A 231 1.89 -10.55 -18.40
C ARG A 231 0.64 -10.41 -17.55
N ILE A 232 0.78 -10.50 -16.22
CA ILE A 232 -0.31 -10.30 -15.25
C ILE A 232 0.12 -9.20 -14.29
N VAL A 233 -0.57 -8.06 -14.32
CA VAL A 233 -0.30 -6.88 -13.50
C VAL A 233 -1.11 -6.93 -12.21
N LEU A 234 -0.45 -6.77 -11.07
CA LEU A 234 -1.07 -6.62 -9.77
C LEU A 234 -1.45 -5.15 -9.58
N GLY A 235 -2.71 -4.82 -9.81
CA GLY A 235 -3.26 -3.46 -9.75
C GLY A 235 -3.93 -3.11 -8.42
N CYS A 236 -3.65 -3.85 -7.36
CA CYS A 236 -4.05 -3.57 -5.99
C CYS A 236 -2.91 -3.92 -5.04
N THR A 237 -2.71 -3.11 -4.01
CA THR A 237 -1.64 -3.27 -3.01
C THR A 237 -1.73 -4.54 -2.17
N HIS A 238 -2.91 -5.13 -2.06
CA HIS A 238 -3.10 -6.42 -1.39
C HIS A 238 -2.57 -7.60 -2.21
N PHE A 239 -2.58 -7.51 -3.53
CA PHE A 239 -2.29 -8.65 -4.41
C PHE A 239 -0.83 -9.13 -4.39
N PRO A 240 0.20 -8.30 -4.16
CA PRO A 240 1.56 -8.76 -3.95
C PRO A 240 1.71 -9.77 -2.82
N HIS A 241 0.88 -9.71 -1.78
CA HIS A 241 0.87 -10.72 -0.70
C HIS A 241 0.41 -12.10 -1.18
N LEU A 242 -0.36 -12.18 -2.26
CA LEU A 242 -0.79 -13.42 -2.92
C LEU A 242 0.12 -13.81 -4.09
N LYS A 243 1.16 -13.03 -4.40
CA LYS A 243 2.05 -13.27 -5.54
C LYS A 243 2.59 -14.71 -5.61
N PRO A 244 3.05 -15.33 -4.50
CA PRO A 244 3.53 -16.72 -4.54
C PRO A 244 2.47 -17.71 -5.03
N VAL A 245 1.20 -17.52 -4.66
CA VAL A 245 0.08 -18.37 -5.11
C VAL A 245 -0.26 -18.07 -6.56
N ILE A 246 -0.26 -16.80 -6.95
CA ILE A 246 -0.52 -16.37 -8.34
C ILE A 246 0.54 -16.96 -9.26
N GLU A 247 1.83 -16.86 -8.91
CA GLU A 247 2.94 -17.43 -9.69
C GLU A 247 2.84 -18.95 -9.81
N LYS A 248 2.46 -19.64 -8.71
CA LYS A 248 2.21 -21.08 -8.70
C LYS A 248 1.07 -21.46 -9.67
N VAL A 249 -0.01 -20.68 -9.71
CA VAL A 249 -1.12 -20.91 -10.67
C VAL A 249 -0.70 -20.57 -12.09
N CYS A 250 0.09 -19.53 -12.30
CA CYS A 250 0.64 -19.18 -13.61
C CYS A 250 1.52 -20.29 -14.18
N ALA A 251 2.23 -21.03 -13.36
CA ALA A 251 3.12 -22.14 -13.75
C ALA A 251 4.09 -21.76 -14.89
N GLY A 252 4.61 -20.55 -14.87
CA GLY A 252 5.52 -20.01 -15.89
C GLY A 252 4.86 -19.56 -17.22
N ARG A 253 3.54 -19.67 -17.35
CA ARG A 253 2.80 -19.22 -18.55
C ARG A 253 2.69 -17.69 -18.66
N ALA A 254 2.77 -16.98 -17.56
CA ALA A 254 2.77 -15.52 -17.53
C ALA A 254 3.70 -15.01 -16.43
N GLU A 255 4.29 -13.84 -16.66
CA GLU A 255 5.05 -13.11 -15.64
C GLU A 255 4.13 -12.23 -14.81
N VAL A 256 4.30 -12.26 -13.49
CA VAL A 256 3.51 -11.49 -12.53
C VAL A 256 4.26 -10.20 -12.19
N ILE A 257 3.64 -9.06 -12.49
CA ILE A 257 4.25 -7.74 -12.35
C ILE A 257 3.71 -7.06 -11.10
N ASP A 258 4.60 -6.86 -10.14
CA ASP A 258 4.36 -6.19 -8.86
C ASP A 258 4.92 -4.76 -8.92
N PRO A 259 4.11 -3.71 -8.68
CA PRO A 259 4.55 -2.33 -8.73
C PRO A 259 5.31 -1.84 -7.48
N SER A 260 5.36 -2.61 -6.39
CA SER A 260 5.83 -2.16 -5.06
C SER A 260 7.22 -1.54 -5.10
N GLU A 261 8.20 -2.23 -5.69
CA GLU A 261 9.56 -1.69 -5.82
C GLU A 261 9.63 -0.45 -6.72
N ALA A 262 8.81 -0.39 -7.77
CA ALA A 262 8.80 0.77 -8.66
C ALA A 262 8.31 2.03 -7.94
N VAL A 263 7.31 1.89 -7.06
CA VAL A 263 6.80 2.96 -6.19
C VAL A 263 7.87 3.39 -5.19
N ALA A 264 8.54 2.45 -4.53
CA ALA A 264 9.65 2.73 -3.60
C ALA A 264 10.80 3.49 -4.29
N ARG A 265 11.22 3.04 -5.48
CA ARG A 265 12.24 3.75 -6.28
C ARG A 265 11.79 5.15 -6.69
N GLN A 266 10.51 5.35 -7.01
CA GLN A 266 9.98 6.67 -7.33
C GLN A 266 9.98 7.59 -6.11
N ALA A 267 9.56 7.11 -4.93
CA ALA A 267 9.61 7.87 -3.68
C ALA A 267 11.05 8.32 -3.38
N ARG A 268 12.03 7.39 -3.41
CA ARG A 268 13.45 7.72 -3.24
C ARG A 268 13.94 8.76 -4.23
N ARG A 269 13.58 8.62 -5.52
CA ARG A 269 13.97 9.56 -6.59
C ARG A 269 13.45 10.97 -6.31
N VAL A 270 12.20 11.08 -5.86
CA VAL A 270 11.58 12.38 -5.54
C VAL A 270 12.25 13.00 -4.32
N LEU A 271 12.49 12.23 -3.25
CA LEU A 271 13.25 12.70 -2.08
C LEU A 271 14.63 13.21 -2.45
N ALA A 272 15.38 12.47 -3.26
CA ALA A 272 16.70 12.86 -3.75
C ALA A 272 16.65 14.17 -4.55
N ARG A 273 15.71 14.29 -5.48
CA ARG A 273 15.54 15.50 -6.32
C ARG A 273 15.21 16.75 -5.51
N LEU A 274 14.46 16.59 -4.42
CA LEU A 274 14.06 17.70 -3.54
C LEU A 274 15.05 17.97 -2.41
N GLY A 275 16.17 17.21 -2.31
CA GLY A 275 17.13 17.35 -1.22
C GLY A 275 16.55 16.93 0.15
N LEU A 276 15.54 16.06 0.15
CA LEU A 276 14.83 15.61 1.34
C LEU A 276 15.30 14.23 1.84
N LEU A 277 16.27 13.58 1.18
CA LEU A 277 16.84 12.34 1.69
C LEU A 277 17.54 12.60 3.03
N ARG A 278 17.29 11.70 3.98
CA ARG A 278 17.93 11.75 5.30
C ARG A 278 19.39 11.30 5.17
N GLY A 279 20.30 12.08 5.79
CA GLY A 279 21.74 11.79 5.75
C GLY A 279 22.12 10.58 6.62
N GLU A 280 23.26 9.97 6.31
CA GLU A 280 23.80 8.82 7.06
C GLU A 280 24.17 9.16 8.52
N SER A 281 24.43 10.43 8.84
CA SER A 281 24.74 10.92 10.18
C SER A 281 23.49 11.29 11.01
N ALA A 282 22.28 11.06 10.50
CA ALA A 282 21.06 11.33 11.24
C ALA A 282 20.88 10.32 12.40
N ALA A 283 20.05 10.67 13.39
CA ALA A 283 19.65 9.72 14.44
C ALA A 283 19.06 8.44 13.82
N GLU A 284 19.05 7.34 14.56
CA GLU A 284 18.45 6.08 14.09
C GLU A 284 17.03 6.31 13.56
N PRO A 285 16.64 5.66 12.43
CA PRO A 285 15.31 5.77 11.88
C PRO A 285 14.27 5.19 12.84
N SER A 286 13.09 5.80 12.86
CA SER A 286 11.94 5.29 13.59
C SER A 286 10.86 4.89 12.61
N HIS A 287 10.11 3.81 12.93
CA HIS A 287 9.05 3.33 12.11
C HIS A 287 7.77 3.21 12.94
N VAL A 288 6.74 3.94 12.57
CA VAL A 288 5.46 4.01 13.29
C VAL A 288 4.39 3.36 12.44
N PHE A 289 3.66 2.43 13.03
CA PHE A 289 2.48 1.81 12.41
C PHE A 289 1.21 2.21 13.17
N ILE A 290 0.21 2.64 12.44
CA ILE A 290 -1.06 3.10 12.98
C ILE A 290 -2.18 2.32 12.29
N SER A 291 -3.09 1.71 13.07
CA SER A 291 -4.27 1.05 12.53
C SER A 291 -5.54 1.68 13.10
N SER A 292 -6.54 1.91 12.25
CA SER A 292 -7.87 2.36 12.67
C SER A 292 -8.73 1.24 13.25
N LYS A 293 -8.33 -0.04 13.13
CA LYS A 293 -8.93 -1.15 13.90
C LYS A 293 -8.16 -1.36 15.19
N PRO A 294 -8.87 -1.63 16.33
CA PRO A 294 -8.19 -2.09 17.52
C PRO A 294 -7.49 -3.43 17.23
N PRO A 295 -6.38 -3.74 17.93
CA PRO A 295 -5.74 -5.03 17.81
C PRO A 295 -6.74 -6.12 18.19
N ASP A 296 -6.81 -7.20 17.40
CA ASP A 296 -7.60 -8.37 17.75
C ASP A 296 -7.00 -8.97 19.03
N PRO A 297 -7.77 -9.16 20.11
CA PRO A 297 -7.28 -9.78 21.34
C PRO A 297 -6.73 -11.20 21.13
N GLN A 298 -7.10 -11.86 20.03
CA GLN A 298 -6.60 -13.18 19.65
C GLN A 298 -5.30 -13.11 18.83
N MET A 299 -4.95 -11.95 18.31
CA MET A 299 -3.61 -11.70 17.79
C MET A 299 -2.69 -11.62 19.01
N GLY A 300 -1.96 -12.68 19.28
CA GLY A 300 -1.04 -12.78 20.40
C GLY A 300 0.08 -11.74 20.33
N TYR A 301 -0.24 -10.48 20.63
CA TYR A 301 0.75 -9.50 21.04
C TYR A 301 1.24 -9.96 22.42
N GLY A 302 2.39 -10.65 22.44
CA GLY A 302 3.00 -11.09 23.69
C GLY A 302 3.34 -9.89 24.55
N GLY A 303 2.51 -9.59 25.56
CA GLY A 303 2.88 -8.67 26.58
C GLY A 303 1.74 -7.84 27.17
N ARG A 304 1.18 -8.34 28.26
CA ARG A 304 0.47 -7.66 29.37
C ARG A 304 -0.62 -6.65 28.95
N THR A 305 -1.85 -7.03 29.23
CA THR A 305 -2.97 -6.13 29.48
C THR A 305 -2.51 -4.97 30.37
N ALA A 306 -2.51 -3.76 29.80
CA ALA A 306 -2.49 -2.56 30.62
C ALA A 306 -3.82 -2.51 31.34
N ASP A 307 -3.79 -2.55 32.67
CA ASP A 307 -4.93 -2.33 33.54
C ASP A 307 -5.58 -1.00 33.17
N MET A 308 -6.90 -1.07 32.96
CA MET A 308 -7.76 0.08 32.81
C MET A 308 -7.68 0.91 34.10
N LEU A 309 -7.27 2.15 33.98
CA LEU A 309 -7.66 3.25 34.87
C LEU A 309 -8.37 4.31 34.03
#